data_2f9565301380ea195372c25c01d7d855
#
_entry.id   2f9565301380ea195372c25c01d7d855
#
_cell.length_a   1.000
_cell.length_b   1.000
_cell.length_c   1.000
_cell.angle_alpha   90.00
_cell.angle_beta   90.00
_cell.angle_gamma   90.00
#
_symmetry.space_group_name_H-M   'P 1'
#
loop_
_entity.id
_entity.type
_entity.pdbx_description
1 polymer ?
#
loop_
_entity_poly.entity_id
_entity_poly.type
_entity_poly.pdbx_seq_one_letter_code
_entity_poly.pdbx_strand_id
1 'polypeptide(L)'
;MSWGRTTAHVAQHLGSGWNPDVVVAQANGGVAVTRNDLVGRSVVRMAELGPGRSLTLQAPTIVESADLGDMLREDVSVSRPLEAARKADLVVYSPGAVSTDSILVTAGHVTAEGIEKLRSKGARADVMSHYVDVHGHVVDEELDSRTISVDLDCVKVRDGEGHSLPCARTVLAIASGAEKAEALGTALRGGLCTDVVVDANVAERAFQ
;
A
#
# COMPACT_ATOMS: atom_id res chain seq x y z
N MET A 1 -4.09 -4.91 -4.75
CA MET A 1 -4.65 -3.92 -3.78
C MET A 1 -3.87 -4.02 -2.48
N SER A 2 -3.54 -2.89 -1.88
CA SER A 2 -2.98 -2.85 -0.52
C SER A 2 -4.10 -2.99 0.52
N TRP A 3 -3.78 -3.59 1.67
CA TRP A 3 -4.66 -3.58 2.83
C TRP A 3 -4.61 -2.21 3.55
N GLY A 4 -5.59 -1.94 4.40
CA GLY A 4 -5.65 -0.74 5.22
C GLY A 4 -7.08 -0.45 5.70
N ARG A 5 -7.22 0.46 6.67
CA ARG A 5 -8.55 0.85 7.17
C ARG A 5 -9.42 1.44 6.06
N THR A 6 -8.86 2.35 5.27
CA THR A 6 -9.58 3.00 4.17
C THR A 6 -9.98 2.01 3.08
N THR A 7 -9.05 1.17 2.63
CA THR A 7 -9.33 0.14 1.61
C THR A 7 -10.33 -0.91 2.10
N ALA A 8 -10.32 -1.24 3.39
CA ALA A 8 -11.31 -2.13 4.00
C ALA A 8 -12.71 -1.50 3.97
N HIS A 9 -12.84 -0.21 4.26
CA HIS A 9 -14.12 0.50 4.13
C HIS A 9 -14.61 0.54 2.68
N VAL A 10 -13.73 0.78 1.71
CA VAL A 10 -14.10 0.71 0.29
C VAL A 10 -14.66 -0.67 -0.05
N ALA A 11 -13.98 -1.76 0.36
CA ALA A 11 -14.42 -3.13 0.11
C ALA A 11 -15.80 -3.44 0.75
N GLN A 12 -16.16 -2.79 1.85
CA GLN A 12 -17.47 -2.95 2.49
C GLN A 12 -18.62 -2.25 1.73
N HIS A 13 -18.31 -1.18 0.99
CA HIS A 13 -19.31 -0.33 0.33
C HIS A 13 -19.41 -0.56 -1.18
N LEU A 14 -18.60 -1.46 -1.75
CA LEU A 14 -18.75 -1.86 -3.14
C LEU A 14 -20.08 -2.59 -3.36
N GLY A 15 -20.76 -2.26 -4.45
CA GLY A 15 -21.95 -2.99 -4.89
C GLY A 15 -21.63 -4.42 -5.30
N SER A 16 -22.58 -5.33 -5.13
CA SER A 16 -22.47 -6.71 -5.63
C SER A 16 -22.43 -6.72 -7.17
N GLY A 17 -21.58 -7.59 -7.74
CA GLY A 17 -21.45 -7.72 -9.20
C GLY A 17 -20.70 -6.57 -9.88
N TRP A 18 -19.86 -5.85 -9.14
CA TRP A 18 -19.15 -4.67 -9.68
C TRP A 18 -18.17 -5.00 -10.82
N ASN A 19 -17.61 -6.19 -10.85
CA ASN A 19 -16.77 -6.66 -11.95
C ASN A 19 -16.70 -8.21 -11.94
N PRO A 20 -17.52 -8.88 -12.76
CA PRO A 20 -17.49 -10.34 -12.89
C PRO A 20 -16.09 -10.83 -13.30
N ASP A 21 -15.67 -11.96 -12.75
CA ASP A 21 -14.37 -12.59 -13.02
C ASP A 21 -13.14 -11.79 -12.56
N VAL A 22 -13.33 -10.77 -11.72
CA VAL A 22 -12.22 -10.00 -11.17
C VAL A 22 -11.23 -10.88 -10.41
N VAL A 23 -9.94 -10.58 -10.56
CA VAL A 23 -8.88 -11.15 -9.73
C VAL A 23 -8.36 -10.05 -8.81
N VAL A 24 -8.62 -10.18 -7.52
CA VAL A 24 -8.12 -9.22 -6.51
C VAL A 24 -6.88 -9.80 -5.84
N ALA A 25 -5.71 -9.27 -6.19
CA ALA A 25 -4.43 -9.69 -5.62
C ALA A 25 -4.02 -8.75 -4.48
N GLN A 26 -3.53 -9.32 -3.39
CA GLN A 26 -2.92 -8.57 -2.28
C GLN A 26 -1.54 -8.07 -2.72
N ALA A 27 -1.27 -6.78 -2.48
CA ALA A 27 -0.05 -6.12 -2.95
C ALA A 27 1.08 -6.12 -1.91
N ASN A 28 0.77 -6.27 -0.63
CA ASN A 28 1.74 -6.29 0.47
C ASN A 28 1.35 -7.33 1.52
N GLY A 29 2.34 -7.84 2.27
CA GLY A 29 2.18 -8.86 3.29
C GLY A 29 1.17 -8.49 4.37
N GLY A 30 0.70 -9.47 5.10
CA GLY A 30 -0.33 -9.31 6.13
C GLY A 30 0.19 -8.65 7.40
N VAL A 31 -0.74 -8.12 8.20
CA VAL A 31 -0.51 -7.66 9.57
C VAL A 31 -1.42 -8.44 10.52
N ALA A 32 -0.87 -8.90 11.65
CA ALA A 32 -1.66 -9.53 12.69
C ALA A 32 -2.36 -8.45 13.53
N VAL A 33 -3.63 -8.17 13.23
CA VAL A 33 -4.44 -7.22 14.00
C VAL A 33 -5.47 -7.97 14.82
N THR A 34 -5.33 -7.94 16.13
CA THR A 34 -6.08 -8.80 17.07
C THR A 34 -7.54 -8.42 17.30
N ARG A 35 -8.04 -7.27 16.81
CA ARG A 35 -9.40 -6.79 17.19
C ARG A 35 -10.39 -6.57 16.07
N ASN A 36 -10.02 -6.55 14.82
CA ASN A 36 -10.98 -6.45 13.72
C ASN A 36 -10.32 -6.90 12.42
N ASP A 37 -10.65 -8.09 11.98
CA ASP A 37 -10.08 -8.72 10.78
C ASP A 37 -10.57 -8.08 9.45
N LEU A 38 -11.19 -6.90 9.52
CA LEU A 38 -11.64 -6.16 8.33
C LEU A 38 -10.48 -5.84 7.38
N VAL A 39 -9.33 -5.53 7.94
CA VAL A 39 -8.13 -5.18 7.16
C VAL A 39 -7.62 -6.40 6.39
N GLY A 40 -7.43 -7.54 7.07
CA GLY A 40 -6.96 -8.78 6.44
C GLY A 40 -7.95 -9.38 5.45
N ARG A 41 -9.26 -9.13 5.64
CA ARG A 41 -10.32 -9.66 4.78
C ARG A 41 -10.72 -8.78 3.61
N SER A 42 -10.18 -7.56 3.49
CA SER A 42 -10.59 -6.60 2.45
C SER A 42 -10.42 -7.12 1.03
N VAL A 43 -9.32 -7.83 0.75
CA VAL A 43 -9.02 -8.44 -0.56
C VAL A 43 -10.05 -9.53 -0.91
N VAL A 44 -10.33 -10.41 0.05
CA VAL A 44 -11.33 -11.49 -0.12
C VAL A 44 -12.72 -10.88 -0.32
N ARG A 45 -13.11 -9.93 0.54
CA ARG A 45 -14.42 -9.28 0.44
C ARG A 45 -14.64 -8.57 -0.89
N MET A 46 -13.63 -7.88 -1.39
CA MET A 46 -13.71 -7.20 -2.69
C MET A 46 -13.92 -8.21 -3.83
N ALA A 47 -13.20 -9.33 -3.81
CA ALA A 47 -13.35 -10.39 -4.80
C ALA A 47 -14.74 -11.07 -4.74
N GLU A 48 -15.24 -11.35 -3.53
CA GLU A 48 -16.58 -11.92 -3.33
C GLU A 48 -17.69 -11.02 -3.89
N LEU A 49 -17.58 -9.71 -3.71
CA LEU A 49 -18.55 -8.76 -4.23
C LEU A 49 -18.49 -8.63 -5.77
N GLY A 50 -17.35 -8.88 -6.38
CA GLY A 50 -17.18 -8.88 -7.82
C GLY A 50 -17.42 -10.21 -8.52
N PRO A 51 -18.08 -11.22 -7.90
CA PRO A 51 -18.00 -12.65 -8.07
C PRO A 51 -16.72 -13.16 -8.77
N GLY A 52 -15.59 -12.81 -8.17
CA GLY A 52 -14.26 -13.11 -8.70
C GLY A 52 -13.40 -13.97 -7.76
N ARG A 53 -12.10 -13.87 -7.89
CA ARG A 53 -11.12 -14.63 -7.11
C ARG A 53 -10.18 -13.70 -6.33
N SER A 54 -9.80 -14.10 -5.12
CA SER A 54 -8.78 -13.43 -4.33
C SER A 54 -7.46 -14.20 -4.38
N LEU A 55 -6.36 -13.47 -4.44
CA LEU A 55 -5.00 -13.98 -4.23
C LEU A 55 -4.42 -13.28 -3.01
N THR A 56 -4.53 -13.93 -1.86
CA THR A 56 -3.98 -13.43 -0.59
C THR A 56 -2.51 -13.81 -0.46
N LEU A 57 -1.72 -12.93 0.14
CA LEU A 57 -0.30 -13.11 0.33
C LEU A 57 -0.04 -13.71 1.72
N GLN A 58 0.56 -14.91 1.74
CA GLN A 58 0.75 -15.70 2.96
C GLN A 58 2.12 -15.38 3.61
N ALA A 59 2.39 -14.12 3.89
CA ALA A 59 3.59 -13.66 4.57
C ALA A 59 3.28 -12.42 5.42
N PRO A 60 4.05 -12.16 6.50
CA PRO A 60 4.04 -10.88 7.20
C PRO A 60 4.45 -9.74 6.25
N THR A 61 3.99 -8.52 6.53
CA THR A 61 4.37 -7.34 5.72
C THR A 61 5.82 -6.93 5.91
N ILE A 62 6.40 -7.12 7.10
CA ILE A 62 7.81 -6.90 7.41
C ILE A 62 8.31 -8.13 8.17
N VAL A 63 9.47 -8.64 7.76
CA VAL A 63 10.13 -9.81 8.36
C VAL A 63 11.41 -9.42 9.11
N GLU A 64 12.00 -10.36 9.83
CA GLU A 64 13.14 -10.11 10.72
C GLU A 64 14.45 -9.82 9.98
N SER A 65 14.65 -10.37 8.77
CA SER A 65 15.87 -10.18 7.99
C SER A 65 15.59 -10.12 6.49
N ALA A 66 16.51 -9.51 5.75
CA ALA A 66 16.47 -9.46 4.28
C ALA A 66 16.52 -10.88 3.68
N ASP A 67 17.38 -11.75 4.20
CA ASP A 67 17.51 -13.14 3.73
C ASP A 67 16.19 -13.91 3.86
N LEU A 68 15.48 -13.74 4.98
CA LEU A 68 14.15 -14.33 5.15
C LEU A 68 13.14 -13.72 4.16
N GLY A 69 13.24 -12.42 3.91
CA GLY A 69 12.44 -11.74 2.90
C GLY A 69 12.63 -12.32 1.52
N ASP A 70 13.88 -12.54 1.11
CA ASP A 70 14.23 -13.11 -0.20
C ASP A 70 13.72 -14.54 -0.33
N MET A 71 13.94 -15.40 0.68
CA MET A 71 13.43 -16.77 0.71
C MET A 71 11.90 -16.80 0.57
N LEU A 72 11.18 -15.92 1.27
CA LEU A 72 9.72 -15.86 1.19
C LEU A 72 9.23 -15.37 -0.19
N ARG A 73 9.92 -14.41 -0.82
CA ARG A 73 9.56 -13.93 -2.17
C ARG A 73 9.72 -15.01 -3.24
N GLU A 74 10.58 -16.00 -3.03
CA GLU A 74 10.74 -17.18 -3.92
C GLU A 74 9.64 -18.23 -3.72
N ASP A 75 8.98 -18.25 -2.54
CA ASP A 75 7.90 -19.21 -2.27
C ASP A 75 6.67 -18.92 -3.14
N VAL A 76 6.05 -19.98 -3.70
CA VAL A 76 4.91 -19.87 -4.61
C VAL A 76 3.69 -19.20 -3.96
N SER A 77 3.52 -19.34 -2.63
CA SER A 77 2.43 -18.72 -1.87
C SER A 77 2.58 -17.21 -1.74
N VAL A 78 3.78 -16.69 -1.96
CA VAL A 78 4.15 -15.27 -1.91
C VAL A 78 4.38 -14.71 -3.32
N SER A 79 5.20 -15.39 -4.13
CA SER A 79 5.56 -14.92 -5.48
C SER A 79 4.34 -14.78 -6.40
N ARG A 80 3.42 -15.75 -6.37
CA ARG A 80 2.23 -15.75 -7.24
C ARG A 80 1.28 -14.58 -6.98
N PRO A 81 0.87 -14.25 -5.74
CA PRO A 81 0.10 -13.03 -5.46
C PRO A 81 0.85 -11.75 -5.83
N LEU A 82 2.15 -11.64 -5.55
CA LEU A 82 2.96 -10.47 -5.91
C LEU A 82 3.04 -10.28 -7.43
N GLU A 83 3.26 -11.35 -8.20
CA GLU A 83 3.25 -11.29 -9.66
C GLU A 83 1.89 -10.85 -10.21
N ALA A 84 0.80 -11.37 -9.67
CA ALA A 84 -0.54 -10.95 -10.06
C ALA A 84 -0.78 -9.46 -9.74
N ALA A 85 -0.32 -8.99 -8.59
CA ALA A 85 -0.41 -7.58 -8.22
C ALA A 85 0.47 -6.68 -9.12
N ARG A 86 1.66 -7.14 -9.51
CA ARG A 86 2.54 -6.42 -10.47
C ARG A 86 1.90 -6.28 -11.85
N LYS A 87 1.08 -7.24 -12.27
CA LYS A 87 0.43 -7.27 -13.59
C LYS A 87 -1.00 -6.73 -13.58
N ALA A 88 -1.49 -6.22 -12.45
CA ALA A 88 -2.86 -5.75 -12.31
C ALA A 88 -3.14 -4.51 -13.18
N ASP A 89 -4.33 -4.43 -13.76
CA ASP A 89 -4.81 -3.28 -14.54
C ASP A 89 -5.13 -2.07 -13.64
N LEU A 90 -5.52 -2.35 -12.39
CA LEU A 90 -5.84 -1.36 -11.37
C LEU A 90 -5.09 -1.68 -10.08
N VAL A 91 -4.27 -0.75 -9.62
CA VAL A 91 -3.69 -0.77 -8.27
C VAL A 91 -4.50 0.15 -7.37
N VAL A 92 -4.94 -0.35 -6.22
CA VAL A 92 -5.66 0.45 -5.22
C VAL A 92 -4.89 0.41 -3.91
N TYR A 93 -4.56 1.58 -3.38
CA TYR A 93 -3.92 1.69 -2.07
C TYR A 93 -4.38 2.95 -1.32
N SER A 94 -4.06 3.02 -0.05
CA SER A 94 -4.25 4.21 0.76
C SER A 94 -2.90 4.61 1.35
N PRO A 95 -2.36 5.80 1.00
CA PRO A 95 -1.13 6.26 1.62
C PRO A 95 -1.31 6.40 3.13
N GLY A 96 -0.35 5.92 3.90
CA GLY A 96 -0.30 5.97 5.35
C GLY A 96 0.52 7.15 5.84
N ALA A 97 0.05 7.80 6.92
CA ALA A 97 0.87 8.77 7.63
C ALA A 97 2.04 8.05 8.33
N VAL A 98 3.21 8.68 8.37
CA VAL A 98 4.36 8.21 9.16
C VAL A 98 4.08 8.56 10.62
N SER A 99 3.37 7.68 11.32
CA SER A 99 2.83 7.94 12.67
C SER A 99 3.02 6.76 13.59
N THR A 100 3.22 7.05 14.87
CA THR A 100 3.26 6.06 15.96
C THR A 100 1.91 5.36 16.17
N ASP A 101 0.81 5.92 15.64
CA ASP A 101 -0.54 5.34 15.66
C ASP A 101 -0.82 4.46 14.42
N SER A 102 0.20 4.21 13.59
CA SER A 102 0.05 3.39 12.38
C SER A 102 -0.27 1.93 12.71
N ILE A 103 -0.88 1.23 11.76
CA ILE A 103 -1.16 -0.21 11.90
C ILE A 103 0.14 -1.00 12.05
N LEU A 104 1.23 -0.60 11.38
CA LEU A 104 2.53 -1.27 11.46
C LEU A 104 3.14 -1.17 12.88
N VAL A 105 2.94 -0.05 13.57
CA VAL A 105 3.36 0.09 14.98
C VAL A 105 2.46 -0.72 15.89
N THR A 106 1.14 -0.62 15.72
CA THR A 106 0.18 -1.39 16.55
C THR A 106 0.36 -2.90 16.40
N ALA A 107 0.75 -3.37 15.23
CA ALA A 107 1.04 -4.78 14.95
C ALA A 107 2.47 -5.20 15.35
N GLY A 108 3.32 -4.29 15.82
CA GLY A 108 4.67 -4.58 16.30
C GLY A 108 5.72 -4.76 15.20
N HIS A 109 5.40 -4.41 13.94
CA HIS A 109 6.36 -4.48 12.84
C HIS A 109 7.39 -3.35 12.85
N VAL A 110 7.01 -2.17 13.35
CA VAL A 110 7.88 -1.01 13.51
C VAL A 110 7.68 -0.46 14.93
N THR A 111 8.73 -0.04 15.59
CA THR A 111 8.61 0.60 16.93
C THR A 111 8.31 2.10 16.81
N ALA A 112 7.88 2.73 17.90
CA ALA A 112 7.70 4.18 17.95
C ALA A 112 9.02 4.92 17.66
N GLU A 113 10.15 4.43 18.21
CA GLU A 113 11.49 4.95 17.93
C GLU A 113 11.87 4.75 16.45
N GLY A 114 11.47 3.62 15.85
CA GLY A 114 11.63 3.35 14.43
C GLY A 114 10.93 4.38 13.56
N ILE A 115 9.70 4.78 13.91
CA ILE A 115 8.96 5.85 13.21
C ILE A 115 9.70 7.18 13.31
N GLU A 116 10.22 7.56 14.51
CA GLU A 116 10.97 8.81 14.66
C GLU A 116 12.29 8.79 13.84
N LYS A 117 12.96 7.63 13.79
CA LYS A 117 14.14 7.44 12.93
C LYS A 117 13.79 7.57 11.45
N LEU A 118 12.69 6.98 10.99
CA LEU A 118 12.22 7.13 9.61
C LEU A 118 11.89 8.59 9.27
N ARG A 119 11.21 9.30 10.16
CA ARG A 119 10.94 10.74 10.01
C ARG A 119 12.23 11.56 9.91
N SER A 120 13.23 11.26 10.75
CA SER A 120 14.54 11.93 10.70
C SER A 120 15.31 11.67 9.42
N LYS A 121 15.08 10.52 8.77
CA LYS A 121 15.59 10.18 7.44
C LYS A 121 14.79 10.84 6.30
N GLY A 122 13.72 11.57 6.60
CA GLY A 122 12.90 12.27 5.61
C GLY A 122 11.62 11.57 5.18
N ALA A 123 11.22 10.46 5.84
CA ALA A 123 9.95 9.79 5.53
C ALA A 123 8.77 10.75 5.70
N ARG A 124 7.86 10.76 4.70
CA ARG A 124 6.63 11.57 4.68
C ARG A 124 5.39 10.74 4.40
N ALA A 125 5.53 9.54 3.84
CA ALA A 125 4.43 8.63 3.59
C ALA A 125 4.85 7.17 3.74
N ASP A 126 3.89 6.33 4.09
CA ASP A 126 3.90 4.89 3.90
C ASP A 126 3.07 4.57 2.65
N VAL A 127 3.70 3.99 1.65
CA VAL A 127 3.06 3.54 0.40
C VAL A 127 3.23 2.04 0.29
N MET A 128 2.18 1.28 0.60
CA MET A 128 2.20 -0.20 0.60
C MET A 128 3.32 -0.82 1.45
N SER A 129 3.58 -0.22 2.61
CA SER A 129 4.63 -0.56 3.59
C SER A 129 6.05 -0.10 3.21
N HIS A 130 6.23 0.66 2.14
CA HIS A 130 7.46 1.38 1.81
C HIS A 130 7.41 2.79 2.39
N TYR A 131 8.40 3.17 3.19
CA TYR A 131 8.51 4.52 3.73
C TYR A 131 9.28 5.41 2.75
N VAL A 132 8.61 6.47 2.28
CA VAL A 132 9.14 7.32 1.21
C VAL A 132 9.26 8.78 1.63
N ASP A 133 10.22 9.49 1.01
CA ASP A 133 10.41 10.93 1.13
C ASP A 133 9.41 11.71 0.25
N VAL A 134 9.55 13.05 0.22
CA VAL A 134 8.67 13.95 -0.58
C VAL A 134 8.74 13.71 -2.10
N HIS A 135 9.77 13.02 -2.57
CA HIS A 135 9.99 12.69 -3.98
C HIS A 135 9.56 11.26 -4.33
N GLY A 136 9.07 10.50 -3.34
CA GLY A 136 8.67 9.10 -3.53
C GLY A 136 9.84 8.11 -3.52
N HIS A 137 11.00 8.49 -2.99
CA HIS A 137 12.14 7.59 -2.82
C HIS A 137 12.10 6.93 -1.44
N VAL A 138 12.46 5.65 -1.39
CA VAL A 138 12.62 4.89 -0.15
C VAL A 138 13.67 5.55 0.73
N VAL A 139 13.38 5.74 2.02
CA VAL A 139 14.29 6.41 2.97
C VAL A 139 15.10 5.44 3.83
N ASP A 140 14.76 4.16 3.85
CA ASP A 140 15.43 3.13 4.64
C ASP A 140 15.49 1.81 3.87
N GLU A 141 16.57 1.59 3.12
CA GLU A 141 16.78 0.41 2.29
C GLU A 141 16.87 -0.88 3.12
N GLU A 142 17.37 -0.81 4.36
CA GLU A 142 17.44 -1.97 5.25
C GLU A 142 16.03 -2.44 5.66
N LEU A 143 15.17 -1.52 6.07
CA LEU A 143 13.77 -1.85 6.36
C LEU A 143 13.04 -2.31 5.10
N ASP A 144 13.29 -1.67 3.97
CA ASP A 144 12.66 -1.98 2.69
C ASP A 144 13.02 -3.38 2.20
N SER A 145 14.26 -3.81 2.34
CA SER A 145 14.70 -5.18 1.98
C SER A 145 13.97 -6.27 2.76
N ARG A 146 13.48 -5.96 3.97
CA ARG A 146 12.66 -6.84 4.82
C ARG A 146 11.15 -6.72 4.57
N THR A 147 10.74 -5.80 3.71
CA THR A 147 9.31 -5.56 3.42
C THR A 147 8.82 -6.48 2.32
N ILE A 148 7.79 -7.28 2.60
CA ILE A 148 7.14 -8.16 1.63
C ILE A 148 6.01 -7.39 0.96
N SER A 149 6.30 -6.81 -0.17
CA SER A 149 5.37 -5.97 -0.96
C SER A 149 5.72 -6.03 -2.44
N VAL A 150 4.84 -5.54 -3.30
CA VAL A 150 5.21 -5.19 -4.68
C VAL A 150 6.14 -3.98 -4.65
N ASP A 151 7.10 -3.93 -5.54
CA ASP A 151 8.04 -2.81 -5.65
C ASP A 151 7.31 -1.50 -5.96
N LEU A 152 7.82 -0.38 -5.50
CA LEU A 152 7.24 0.95 -5.78
C LEU A 152 7.18 1.27 -7.28
N ASP A 153 8.03 0.66 -8.10
CA ASP A 153 7.98 0.80 -9.56
C ASP A 153 6.64 0.33 -10.15
N CYS A 154 5.90 -0.54 -9.43
CA CYS A 154 4.55 -0.95 -9.81
C CYS A 154 3.52 0.19 -9.72
N VAL A 155 3.79 1.23 -8.97
CA VAL A 155 2.91 2.40 -8.78
C VAL A 155 3.51 3.69 -9.30
N LYS A 156 4.78 3.71 -9.66
CA LYS A 156 5.41 4.88 -10.29
C LYS A 156 4.77 5.17 -11.65
N VAL A 157 4.32 6.41 -11.81
CA VAL A 157 3.71 6.93 -13.04
C VAL A 157 4.53 8.06 -13.66
N ARG A 158 5.61 8.47 -12.98
CA ARG A 158 6.57 9.47 -13.46
C ARG A 158 7.99 9.03 -13.15
N ASP A 159 8.93 9.41 -14.01
CA ASP A 159 10.36 9.26 -13.74
C ASP A 159 10.88 10.33 -12.76
N GLY A 160 12.16 10.24 -12.40
CA GLY A 160 12.82 11.22 -11.54
C GLY A 160 12.93 12.64 -12.11
N GLU A 161 12.64 12.81 -13.41
CA GLU A 161 12.59 14.10 -14.12
C GLU A 161 11.15 14.62 -14.27
N GLY A 162 10.15 13.87 -13.77
CA GLY A 162 8.74 14.25 -13.81
C GLY A 162 8.01 13.89 -15.11
N HIS A 163 8.64 13.18 -16.04
CA HIS A 163 7.98 12.69 -17.25
C HIS A 163 7.08 11.52 -16.93
N SER A 164 5.91 11.47 -17.60
CA SER A 164 4.99 10.34 -17.46
C SER A 164 5.62 9.05 -17.97
N LEU A 165 5.69 8.04 -17.12
CA LEU A 165 6.07 6.70 -17.52
C LEU A 165 4.91 6.06 -18.33
N PRO A 166 5.21 5.19 -19.31
CA PRO A 166 4.18 4.46 -20.01
C PRO A 166 3.54 3.45 -19.05
N CYS A 167 2.61 3.92 -18.23
CA CYS A 167 1.85 3.09 -17.32
C CYS A 167 0.53 2.73 -17.97
N ALA A 168 0.38 1.47 -18.37
CA ALA A 168 -0.87 0.95 -18.95
C ALA A 168 -1.97 0.72 -17.91
N ARG A 169 -1.71 1.06 -16.63
CA ARG A 169 -2.60 0.76 -15.50
C ARG A 169 -3.06 2.03 -14.79
N THR A 170 -4.21 1.95 -14.15
CA THR A 170 -4.66 2.95 -13.18
C THR A 170 -4.06 2.67 -11.82
N VAL A 171 -3.47 3.68 -11.20
CA VAL A 171 -2.97 3.64 -9.82
C VAL A 171 -3.79 4.61 -8.98
N LEU A 172 -4.76 4.05 -8.23
CA LEU A 172 -5.74 4.80 -7.46
C LEU A 172 -5.30 4.92 -5.99
N ALA A 173 -4.97 6.13 -5.56
CA ALA A 173 -4.74 6.45 -4.16
C ALA A 173 -6.04 6.93 -3.49
N ILE A 174 -6.40 6.31 -2.36
CA ILE A 174 -7.62 6.67 -1.62
C ILE A 174 -7.23 7.19 -0.24
N ALA A 175 -7.60 8.42 0.10
CA ALA A 175 -7.29 9.01 1.39
C ALA A 175 -8.51 9.72 2.00
N SER A 176 -8.74 9.46 3.28
CA SER A 176 -9.77 10.12 4.09
C SER A 176 -9.23 10.35 5.50
N GLY A 177 -9.50 11.54 6.04
CA GLY A 177 -8.97 12.01 7.31
C GLY A 177 -7.76 12.95 7.12
N ALA A 178 -7.79 14.08 7.81
CA ALA A 178 -6.81 15.17 7.67
C ALA A 178 -5.36 14.73 7.90
N GLU A 179 -5.16 13.69 8.72
CA GLU A 179 -3.86 13.10 9.02
C GLU A 179 -3.17 12.46 7.81
N LYS A 180 -3.92 12.19 6.74
CA LYS A 180 -3.39 11.60 5.49
C LYS A 180 -2.99 12.62 4.44
N ALA A 181 -3.23 13.91 4.67
CA ALA A 181 -3.00 14.94 3.67
C ALA A 181 -1.51 15.01 3.25
N GLU A 182 -0.56 14.96 4.20
CA GLU A 182 0.87 14.94 3.90
C GLU A 182 1.27 13.71 3.09
N ALA A 183 0.78 12.54 3.49
CA ALA A 183 1.09 11.28 2.81
C ALA A 183 0.52 11.26 1.38
N LEU A 184 -0.69 11.76 1.18
CA LEU A 184 -1.27 11.89 -0.16
C LEU A 184 -0.50 12.91 -1.02
N GLY A 185 -0.19 14.08 -0.47
CA GLY A 185 0.64 15.08 -1.16
C GLY A 185 2.00 14.54 -1.57
N THR A 186 2.60 13.70 -0.73
CA THR A 186 3.84 12.98 -1.01
C THR A 186 3.66 11.99 -2.16
N ALA A 187 2.60 11.18 -2.14
CA ALA A 187 2.31 10.23 -3.21
C ALA A 187 2.09 10.93 -4.57
N LEU A 188 1.41 12.08 -4.57
CA LEU A 188 1.20 12.90 -5.77
C LEU A 188 2.50 13.50 -6.31
N ARG A 189 3.31 14.13 -5.45
CA ARG A 189 4.59 14.73 -5.85
C ARG A 189 5.59 13.67 -6.30
N GLY A 190 5.63 12.53 -5.62
CA GLY A 190 6.48 11.39 -5.97
C GLY A 190 6.02 10.62 -7.20
N GLY A 191 4.90 11.02 -7.85
CA GLY A 191 4.38 10.33 -9.03
C GLY A 191 3.97 8.88 -8.75
N LEU A 192 3.38 8.62 -7.57
CA LEU A 192 3.02 7.28 -7.10
C LEU A 192 1.52 6.96 -7.31
N CYS A 193 0.78 7.81 -7.99
CA CYS A 193 -0.61 7.55 -8.38
C CYS A 193 -0.99 8.29 -9.67
N THR A 194 -1.95 7.72 -10.42
CA THR A 194 -2.60 8.36 -11.58
C THR A 194 -3.85 9.11 -11.16
N ASP A 195 -4.59 8.54 -10.20
CA ASP A 195 -5.92 8.99 -9.79
C ASP A 195 -6.02 9.02 -8.27
N VAL A 196 -6.89 9.90 -7.77
CA VAL A 196 -7.15 10.02 -6.34
C VAL A 196 -8.64 10.05 -6.03
N VAL A 197 -9.03 9.43 -4.92
CA VAL A 197 -10.35 9.61 -4.29
C VAL A 197 -10.10 10.08 -2.86
N VAL A 198 -10.58 11.28 -2.56
CA VAL A 198 -10.29 11.96 -1.29
C VAL A 198 -11.53 12.71 -0.78
N ASP A 199 -11.60 12.92 0.53
CA ASP A 199 -12.54 13.90 1.10
C ASP A 199 -12.02 15.34 0.92
N ALA A 200 -12.92 16.32 1.07
CA ALA A 200 -12.60 17.73 0.86
C ALA A 200 -11.48 18.25 1.78
N ASN A 201 -11.44 17.80 3.04
CA ASN A 201 -10.42 18.23 4.00
C ASN A 201 -9.02 17.77 3.62
N VAL A 202 -8.92 16.54 3.09
CA VAL A 202 -7.64 16.00 2.58
C VAL A 202 -7.25 16.76 1.32
N ALA A 203 -8.19 16.99 0.38
CA ALA A 203 -7.91 17.70 -0.86
C ALA A 203 -7.34 19.10 -0.59
N GLU A 204 -8.01 19.90 0.24
CA GLU A 204 -7.58 21.27 0.57
C GLU A 204 -6.15 21.35 1.13
N ARG A 205 -5.70 20.32 1.86
CA ARG A 205 -4.38 20.30 2.50
C ARG A 205 -3.30 19.63 1.66
N ALA A 206 -3.65 18.62 0.87
CA ALA A 206 -2.68 17.85 0.09
C ALA A 206 -2.19 18.59 -1.16
N PHE A 207 -3.00 19.54 -1.68
CA PHE A 207 -2.70 20.33 -2.86
C PHE A 207 -2.13 21.74 -2.55
N GLN A 208 -1.90 22.06 -1.29
CA GLN A 208 -1.17 23.26 -0.86
C GLN A 208 0.35 23.00 -0.86
#